data_4accdcf870eae4aef6dd3509eaf6ad54
#
_entry.id   4accdcf870eae4aef6dd3509eaf6ad54
#
_cell.length_a   1.000
_cell.length_b   1.000
_cell.length_c   1.000
_cell.angle_alpha   90.00
_cell.angle_beta   90.00
_cell.angle_gamma   90.00
#
_symmetry.space_group_name_H-M   'P 1'
#
loop_
_entity.id
_entity.type
_entity.pdbx_description
1 polymer ?
#
loop_
_entity_poly.entity_id
_entity_poly.type
_entity_poly.pdbx_seq_one_letter_code
_entity_poly.pdbx_strand_id
1 'polypeptide(L)'
;MAIQIGAKPDAGFDDPLGMLKDCHRRIERFLHIQCVVVDRARGRALTEEEAAAVESALQYFRAGGRRHTADEEESLFPRLRRGLTAASFEELGGLESDHCDANELHDALDTLYSAWIASGRLSHEDEQRLLAATKRLKHLYEQHIQVEEKIVFPRAAQVLDGQTIAAIGQEFRERRK
;
A
#
# COMPACT_ATOMS: atom_id res chain seq x y z
N MET A 1 3.50 -26.68 -21.74
CA MET A 1 3.95 -26.68 -20.32
C MET A 1 4.39 -25.28 -19.95
N ALA A 2 3.61 -24.57 -19.15
CA ALA A 2 4.01 -23.27 -18.63
C ALA A 2 4.95 -23.52 -17.44
N ILE A 3 6.19 -23.08 -17.56
CA ILE A 3 7.16 -23.12 -16.46
C ILE A 3 6.74 -22.01 -15.50
N GLN A 4 6.04 -22.36 -14.44
CA GLN A 4 5.85 -21.48 -13.29
C GLN A 4 7.22 -21.40 -12.59
N ILE A 5 8.00 -20.36 -12.91
CA ILE A 5 9.20 -20.02 -12.15
C ILE A 5 8.68 -19.48 -10.81
N GLY A 6 8.93 -20.24 -9.75
CA GLY A 6 8.33 -20.14 -8.43
C GLY A 6 8.35 -18.73 -7.84
N ALA A 7 7.23 -18.04 -7.90
CA ALA A 7 6.96 -16.98 -6.95
C ALA A 7 6.86 -17.63 -5.56
N LYS A 8 7.63 -17.12 -4.59
CA LYS A 8 7.50 -17.53 -3.19
C LYS A 8 6.01 -17.37 -2.82
N PRO A 9 5.36 -18.37 -2.21
CA PRO A 9 3.98 -18.21 -1.75
C PRO A 9 3.92 -17.06 -0.73
N ASP A 10 2.80 -16.34 -0.73
CA ASP A 10 2.56 -15.27 0.25
C ASP A 10 2.66 -15.83 1.68
N ALA A 11 3.14 -15.00 2.59
CA ALA A 11 3.21 -15.34 4.01
C ALA A 11 1.82 -15.53 4.62
N GLY A 12 1.69 -16.45 5.56
CA GLY A 12 0.47 -16.73 6.30
C GLY A 12 0.38 -15.91 7.59
N PHE A 13 -0.72 -16.12 8.35
CA PHE A 13 -0.95 -15.43 9.62
C PHE A 13 0.03 -15.85 10.75
N ASP A 14 0.84 -16.83 10.53
CA ASP A 14 1.97 -17.23 11.37
C ASP A 14 3.24 -16.40 11.13
N ASP A 15 3.27 -15.64 10.01
CA ASP A 15 4.32 -14.67 9.69
C ASP A 15 3.70 -13.29 9.33
N PRO A 16 3.18 -12.54 10.30
CA PRO A 16 2.52 -11.25 10.04
C PRO A 16 3.45 -10.20 9.43
N LEU A 17 4.74 -10.19 9.78
CA LEU A 17 5.71 -9.27 9.16
C LEU A 17 5.96 -9.63 7.69
N GLY A 18 5.99 -10.91 7.37
CA GLY A 18 6.02 -11.39 5.98
C GLY A 18 4.77 -10.98 5.21
N MET A 19 3.58 -11.05 5.82
CA MET A 19 2.33 -10.59 5.21
C MET A 19 2.34 -9.10 4.87
N LEU A 20 2.88 -8.24 5.75
CA LEU A 20 3.04 -6.81 5.48
C LEU A 20 3.97 -6.58 4.28
N LYS A 21 5.11 -7.27 4.21
CA LYS A 21 6.01 -7.20 3.05
C LYS A 21 5.34 -7.67 1.74
N ASP A 22 4.47 -8.69 1.82
CA ASP A 22 3.68 -9.13 0.65
C ASP A 22 2.65 -8.08 0.22
N CYS A 23 2.10 -7.32 1.18
CA CYS A 23 1.26 -6.15 0.89
C CYS A 23 2.06 -5.05 0.19
N HIS A 24 3.28 -4.74 0.64
CA HIS A 24 4.17 -3.76 -0.02
C HIS A 24 4.38 -4.09 -1.50
N ARG A 25 4.72 -5.32 -1.83
CA ARG A 25 4.87 -5.75 -3.23
C ARG A 25 3.61 -5.54 -4.07
N ARG A 26 2.44 -5.73 -3.47
CA ARG A 26 1.15 -5.45 -4.14
C ARG A 26 0.91 -3.96 -4.31
N ILE A 27 1.21 -3.15 -3.30
CA ILE A 27 1.14 -1.68 -3.36
C ILE A 27 2.03 -1.17 -4.49
N GLU A 28 3.31 -1.54 -4.49
CA GLU A 28 4.27 -1.14 -5.53
C GLU A 28 3.81 -1.55 -6.94
N ARG A 29 3.29 -2.76 -7.09
CA ARG A 29 2.75 -3.25 -8.36
C ARG A 29 1.58 -2.41 -8.86
N PHE A 30 0.60 -2.11 -8.01
CA PHE A 30 -0.58 -1.34 -8.40
C PHE A 30 -0.25 0.13 -8.65
N LEU A 31 0.65 0.72 -7.88
CA LEU A 31 1.18 2.07 -8.17
C LEU A 31 1.92 2.11 -9.51
N HIS A 32 2.71 1.08 -9.81
CA HIS A 32 3.37 0.98 -11.11
C HIS A 32 2.36 0.93 -12.26
N ILE A 33 1.29 0.15 -12.13
CA ILE A 33 0.21 0.09 -13.13
C ILE A 33 -0.40 1.48 -13.34
N GLN A 34 -0.77 2.19 -12.28
CA GLN A 34 -1.33 3.54 -12.36
C GLN A 34 -0.36 4.51 -13.06
N CYS A 35 0.93 4.49 -12.71
CA CYS A 35 1.95 5.31 -13.36
C CYS A 35 2.05 5.01 -14.87
N VAL A 36 2.12 3.74 -15.24
CA VAL A 36 2.26 3.32 -16.65
C VAL A 36 1.02 3.74 -17.46
N VAL A 37 -0.17 3.58 -16.90
CA VAL A 37 -1.41 3.94 -17.62
C VAL A 37 -1.49 5.45 -17.83
N VAL A 38 -1.25 6.26 -16.80
CA VAL A 38 -1.34 7.73 -16.93
C VAL A 38 -0.29 8.28 -17.89
N ASP A 39 0.93 7.75 -17.85
CA ASP A 39 2.01 8.18 -18.74
C ASP A 39 1.77 7.79 -20.21
N ARG A 40 1.15 6.66 -20.47
CA ARG A 40 0.86 6.18 -21.85
C ARG A 40 -0.39 6.77 -22.45
N ALA A 41 -1.44 6.84 -21.66
CA ALA A 41 -2.77 7.23 -22.17
C ALA A 41 -2.93 8.75 -22.31
N ARG A 42 -2.25 9.56 -21.50
CA ARG A 42 -2.24 11.04 -21.60
C ARG A 42 -3.63 11.63 -21.82
N GLY A 43 -4.57 11.27 -20.98
CA GLY A 43 -5.93 11.77 -21.01
C GLY A 43 -6.82 11.28 -22.18
N ARG A 44 -6.31 10.46 -23.11
CA ARG A 44 -7.16 9.81 -24.11
C ARG A 44 -8.06 8.75 -23.47
N ALA A 45 -9.03 8.26 -24.22
CA ALA A 45 -9.82 7.09 -23.80
C ALA A 45 -8.89 5.91 -23.47
N LEU A 46 -9.14 5.27 -22.32
CA LEU A 46 -8.47 4.04 -21.94
C LEU A 46 -8.95 2.89 -22.81
N THR A 47 -8.07 1.98 -23.13
CA THR A 47 -8.48 0.67 -23.68
C THR A 47 -9.18 -0.13 -22.58
N GLU A 48 -9.92 -1.18 -22.95
CA GLU A 48 -10.56 -2.08 -21.99
C GLU A 48 -9.56 -2.68 -21.01
N GLU A 49 -8.37 -3.06 -21.49
CA GLU A 49 -7.30 -3.61 -20.68
C GLU A 49 -6.73 -2.56 -19.69
N GLU A 50 -6.49 -1.33 -20.15
CA GLU A 50 -6.02 -0.24 -19.30
C GLU A 50 -7.07 0.11 -18.23
N ALA A 51 -8.34 0.21 -18.59
CA ALA A 51 -9.43 0.48 -17.67
C ALA A 51 -9.54 -0.63 -16.61
N ALA A 52 -9.55 -1.89 -17.00
CA ALA A 52 -9.61 -3.03 -16.09
C ALA A 52 -8.39 -3.07 -15.14
N ALA A 53 -7.20 -2.72 -15.63
CA ALA A 53 -5.99 -2.68 -14.80
C ALA A 53 -6.07 -1.56 -13.74
N VAL A 54 -6.56 -0.37 -14.12
CA VAL A 54 -6.79 0.75 -13.20
C VAL A 54 -7.88 0.41 -12.18
N GLU A 55 -9.02 -0.13 -12.61
CA GLU A 55 -10.10 -0.55 -11.71
C GLU A 55 -9.62 -1.57 -10.68
N SER A 56 -8.80 -2.54 -11.09
CA SER A 56 -8.19 -3.52 -10.18
C SER A 56 -7.29 -2.85 -9.14
N ALA A 57 -6.52 -1.82 -9.54
CA ALA A 57 -5.69 -1.04 -8.63
C ALA A 57 -6.54 -0.24 -7.63
N LEU A 58 -7.58 0.46 -8.10
CA LEU A 58 -8.50 1.21 -7.24
C LEU A 58 -9.19 0.28 -6.24
N GLN A 59 -9.69 -0.86 -6.69
CA GLN A 59 -10.34 -1.85 -5.84
C GLN A 59 -9.39 -2.38 -4.75
N TYR A 60 -8.13 -2.63 -5.11
CA TYR A 60 -7.12 -3.03 -4.13
C TYR A 60 -6.90 -1.96 -3.06
N PHE A 61 -6.71 -0.69 -3.44
CA PHE A 61 -6.47 0.38 -2.47
C PHE A 61 -7.68 0.66 -1.58
N ARG A 62 -8.90 0.59 -2.12
CA ARG A 62 -10.15 0.72 -1.33
C ARG A 62 -10.29 -0.31 -0.21
N ALA A 63 -9.75 -1.50 -0.38
CA ALA A 63 -9.91 -2.61 0.56
C ALA A 63 -8.59 -3.09 1.17
N GLY A 64 -7.63 -3.51 0.32
CA GLY A 64 -6.36 -4.09 0.73
C GLY A 64 -5.43 -3.07 1.39
N GLY A 65 -5.35 -1.86 0.83
CA GLY A 65 -4.56 -0.78 1.39
C GLY A 65 -5.03 -0.38 2.79
N ARG A 66 -6.33 -0.17 2.97
CA ARG A 66 -6.91 0.17 4.28
C ARG A 66 -6.67 -0.92 5.34
N ARG A 67 -6.74 -2.19 4.94
CA ARG A 67 -6.43 -3.30 5.87
C ARG A 67 -4.97 -3.35 6.26
N HIS A 68 -4.08 -3.06 5.31
CA HIS A 68 -2.64 -2.98 5.57
C HIS A 68 -2.32 -1.91 6.62
N THR A 69 -2.81 -0.68 6.42
CA THR A 69 -2.67 0.41 7.42
C THR A 69 -3.23 0.01 8.79
N ALA A 70 -4.42 -0.59 8.84
CA ALA A 70 -5.01 -1.06 10.09
C ALA A 70 -4.18 -2.19 10.76
N ASP A 71 -3.57 -3.07 9.98
CA ASP A 71 -2.67 -4.11 10.48
C ASP A 71 -1.45 -3.51 11.20
N GLU A 72 -0.95 -2.39 10.73
CA GLU A 72 0.17 -1.67 11.33
C GLU A 72 -0.27 -0.81 12.50
N GLU A 73 -1.20 0.11 12.31
CA GLU A 73 -1.60 1.09 13.30
C GLU A 73 -2.33 0.50 14.49
N GLU A 74 -3.13 -0.55 14.30
CA GLU A 74 -3.93 -1.15 15.36
C GLU A 74 -3.24 -2.37 16.01
N SER A 75 -2.33 -3.04 15.29
CA SER A 75 -1.70 -4.26 15.82
C SER A 75 -0.20 -4.13 16.05
N LEU A 76 0.57 -3.72 15.05
CA LEU A 76 2.04 -3.72 15.13
C LEU A 76 2.58 -2.50 15.93
N PHE A 77 2.22 -1.28 15.51
CA PHE A 77 2.77 -0.05 16.11
C PHE A 77 2.47 0.11 17.60
N PRO A 78 1.26 -0.22 18.11
CA PRO A 78 1.00 -0.14 19.56
C PRO A 78 1.88 -1.09 20.39
N ARG A 79 2.24 -2.24 19.82
CA ARG A 79 3.13 -3.20 20.50
C ARG A 79 4.58 -2.74 20.49
N LEU A 80 5.02 -2.19 19.36
CA LEU A 80 6.35 -1.58 19.27
C LEU A 80 6.51 -0.41 20.26
N ARG A 81 5.51 0.46 20.37
CA ARG A 81 5.54 1.58 21.32
C ARG A 81 5.70 1.16 22.78
N ARG A 82 5.20 0.01 23.17
CA ARG A 82 5.36 -0.52 24.54
C ARG A 82 6.78 -1.02 24.84
N GLY A 83 7.52 -1.43 23.81
CA GLY A 83 8.84 -2.05 23.93
C GLY A 83 10.03 -1.16 23.56
N LEU A 84 9.81 0.09 23.13
CA LEU A 84 10.84 0.94 22.53
C LEU A 84 11.11 2.22 23.30
N THR A 85 12.31 2.79 23.11
CA THR A 85 12.74 4.08 23.64
C THR A 85 12.14 5.25 22.85
N ALA A 86 12.17 6.48 23.44
CA ALA A 86 11.58 7.70 22.87
C ALA A 86 11.98 7.99 21.40
N ALA A 87 13.23 7.74 21.01
CA ALA A 87 13.69 7.98 19.64
C ALA A 87 12.96 7.14 18.57
N SER A 88 12.43 5.98 18.93
CA SER A 88 11.68 5.12 18.03
C SER A 88 10.21 5.53 17.86
N PHE A 89 9.73 6.44 18.68
CA PHE A 89 8.39 7.03 18.56
C PHE A 89 8.28 8.01 17.41
N GLU A 90 9.35 8.73 17.07
CA GLU A 90 9.36 9.69 15.96
C GLU A 90 9.19 9.00 14.61
N GLU A 91 9.86 7.85 14.41
CA GLU A 91 9.74 7.06 13.17
C GLU A 91 8.30 6.57 12.97
N LEU A 92 7.67 6.00 14.01
CA LEU A 92 6.29 5.53 13.93
C LEU A 92 5.29 6.67 13.73
N GLY A 93 5.53 7.85 14.35
CA GLY A 93 4.71 9.04 14.13
C GLY A 93 4.80 9.57 12.70
N GLY A 94 5.99 9.49 12.07
CA GLY A 94 6.19 9.81 10.67
C GLY A 94 5.40 8.88 9.75
N LEU A 95 5.42 7.57 10.01
CA LEU A 95 4.66 6.58 9.21
C LEU A 95 3.14 6.79 9.32
N GLU A 96 2.62 7.09 10.51
CA GLU A 96 1.18 7.41 10.67
C GLU A 96 0.80 8.70 9.92
N SER A 97 1.68 9.70 9.87
CA SER A 97 1.48 10.89 9.04
C SER A 97 1.46 10.55 7.55
N ASP A 98 2.37 9.68 7.11
CA ASP A 98 2.41 9.19 5.73
C ASP A 98 1.12 8.46 5.34
N HIS A 99 0.52 7.69 6.26
CA HIS A 99 -0.78 7.05 6.03
C HIS A 99 -1.91 8.05 5.83
N CYS A 100 -1.92 9.15 6.60
CA CYS A 100 -2.90 10.22 6.40
C CYS A 100 -2.73 10.86 5.02
N ASP A 101 -1.51 11.24 4.65
CA ASP A 101 -1.19 11.82 3.35
C ASP A 101 -1.53 10.85 2.19
N ALA A 102 -1.23 9.56 2.36
CA ALA A 102 -1.56 8.53 1.38
C ALA A 102 -3.07 8.39 1.19
N ASN A 103 -3.87 8.42 2.26
CA ASN A 103 -5.32 8.33 2.19
C ASN A 103 -5.91 9.50 1.39
N GLU A 104 -5.46 10.74 1.64
CA GLU A 104 -5.90 11.91 0.86
C GLU A 104 -5.56 11.77 -0.63
N LEU A 105 -4.36 11.28 -0.94
CA LEU A 105 -3.94 11.05 -2.32
C LEU A 105 -4.75 9.93 -2.98
N HIS A 106 -5.04 8.83 -2.26
CA HIS A 106 -5.89 7.75 -2.78
C HIS A 106 -7.30 8.21 -3.09
N ASP A 107 -7.92 9.03 -2.24
CA ASP A 107 -9.26 9.57 -2.47
C ASP A 107 -9.30 10.50 -3.71
N ALA A 108 -8.28 11.33 -3.88
CA ALA A 108 -8.13 12.18 -5.06
C ALA A 108 -7.92 11.36 -6.34
N LEU A 109 -7.06 10.34 -6.29
CA LEU A 109 -6.79 9.45 -7.42
C LEU A 109 -8.01 8.60 -7.78
N ASP A 110 -8.72 8.08 -6.80
CA ASP A 110 -9.96 7.32 -7.01
C ASP A 110 -10.98 8.16 -7.77
N THR A 111 -11.18 9.40 -7.36
CA THR A 111 -12.08 10.34 -8.02
C THR A 111 -11.69 10.60 -9.48
N LEU A 112 -10.42 10.91 -9.72
CA LEU A 112 -9.91 11.24 -11.06
C LEU A 112 -9.92 10.05 -12.01
N TYR A 113 -9.47 8.88 -11.56
CA TYR A 113 -9.48 7.66 -12.38
C TYR A 113 -10.91 7.18 -12.68
N SER A 114 -11.80 7.22 -11.69
CA SER A 114 -13.21 6.85 -11.89
C SER A 114 -13.89 7.79 -12.88
N ALA A 115 -13.65 9.09 -12.79
CA ALA A 115 -14.14 10.08 -13.76
C ALA A 115 -13.58 9.83 -15.17
N TRP A 116 -12.29 9.50 -15.27
CA TRP A 116 -11.65 9.18 -16.55
C TRP A 116 -12.27 7.95 -17.22
N ILE A 117 -12.44 6.87 -16.48
CA ILE A 117 -13.08 5.64 -16.98
C ILE A 117 -14.51 5.93 -17.44
N ALA A 118 -15.28 6.69 -16.67
CA ALA A 118 -16.67 6.98 -16.98
C ALA A 118 -16.86 7.92 -18.19
N SER A 119 -16.00 8.94 -18.34
CA SER A 119 -16.11 9.94 -19.41
C SER A 119 -15.36 9.56 -20.69
N GLY A 120 -14.46 8.59 -20.61
CA GLY A 120 -13.59 8.16 -21.70
C GLY A 120 -12.46 9.16 -22.05
N ARG A 121 -12.32 10.25 -21.32
CA ARG A 121 -11.24 11.24 -21.51
C ARG A 121 -11.06 12.13 -20.30
N LEU A 122 -9.86 12.67 -20.12
CA LEU A 122 -9.58 13.70 -19.14
C LEU A 122 -9.42 15.08 -19.79
N SER A 123 -9.77 16.12 -19.05
CA SER A 123 -9.30 17.46 -19.37
C SER A 123 -7.79 17.54 -19.20
N HIS A 124 -7.14 18.50 -19.85
CA HIS A 124 -5.70 18.72 -19.68
C HIS A 124 -5.33 19.02 -18.20
N GLU A 125 -6.18 19.78 -17.52
CA GLU A 125 -5.99 20.08 -16.10
C GLU A 125 -6.07 18.84 -15.23
N ASP A 126 -7.08 17.97 -15.42
CA ASP A 126 -7.23 16.75 -14.65
C ASP A 126 -6.14 15.72 -14.97
N GLU A 127 -5.66 15.68 -16.22
CA GLU A 127 -4.47 14.88 -16.58
C GLU A 127 -3.24 15.29 -15.77
N GLN A 128 -2.98 16.60 -15.69
CA GLN A 128 -1.84 17.12 -14.91
C GLN A 128 -1.99 16.81 -13.42
N ARG A 129 -3.18 17.01 -12.88
CA ARG A 129 -3.50 16.69 -11.48
C ARG A 129 -3.31 15.21 -11.18
N LEU A 130 -3.84 14.34 -12.03
CA LEU A 130 -3.73 12.90 -11.92
C LEU A 130 -2.27 12.44 -11.96
N LEU A 131 -1.50 12.94 -12.94
CA LEU A 131 -0.07 12.62 -13.07
C LEU A 131 0.73 13.07 -11.84
N ALA A 132 0.50 14.28 -11.35
CA ALA A 132 1.18 14.81 -10.18
C ALA A 132 0.84 14.02 -8.92
N ALA A 133 -0.44 13.72 -8.67
CA ALA A 133 -0.89 12.95 -7.52
C ALA A 133 -0.35 11.50 -7.55
N THR A 134 -0.38 10.84 -8.73
CA THR A 134 0.16 9.48 -8.89
C THR A 134 1.66 9.42 -8.58
N LYS A 135 2.44 10.39 -9.07
CA LYS A 135 3.88 10.46 -8.80
C LYS A 135 4.17 10.76 -7.32
N ARG A 136 3.40 11.66 -6.71
CA ARG A 136 3.53 11.98 -5.29
C ARG A 136 3.25 10.76 -4.42
N LEU A 137 2.17 10.03 -4.69
CA LEU A 137 1.81 8.83 -3.95
C LEU A 137 2.87 7.74 -4.10
N LYS A 138 3.37 7.52 -5.32
CA LYS A 138 4.46 6.56 -5.57
C LYS A 138 5.70 6.90 -4.75
N HIS A 139 6.13 8.17 -4.76
CA HIS A 139 7.30 8.60 -4.01
C HIS A 139 7.11 8.46 -2.49
N LEU A 140 5.93 8.79 -1.97
CA LEU A 140 5.59 8.60 -0.57
C LEU A 140 5.76 7.13 -0.17
N TYR A 141 5.14 6.19 -0.90
CA TYR A 141 5.26 4.76 -0.59
C TYR A 141 6.69 4.22 -0.75
N GLU A 142 7.47 4.70 -1.70
CA GLU A 142 8.88 4.30 -1.85
C GLU A 142 9.70 4.63 -0.59
N GLN A 143 9.47 5.78 0.02
CA GLN A 143 10.13 6.19 1.26
C GLN A 143 9.57 5.46 2.47
N HIS A 144 8.27 5.40 2.59
CA HIS A 144 7.53 4.74 3.66
C HIS A 144 7.94 3.25 3.79
N ILE A 145 7.82 2.48 2.72
CA ILE A 145 8.20 1.07 2.66
C ILE A 145 9.67 0.86 3.02
N GLN A 146 10.55 1.77 2.59
CA GLN A 146 11.96 1.67 2.97
C GLN A 146 12.18 1.80 4.48
N VAL A 147 11.49 2.72 5.14
CA VAL A 147 11.57 2.88 6.61
C VAL A 147 11.07 1.63 7.30
N GLU A 148 9.94 1.10 6.88
CA GLU A 148 9.36 -0.10 7.49
C GLU A 148 10.22 -1.34 7.28
N GLU A 149 10.63 -1.63 6.05
CA GLU A 149 11.37 -2.85 5.75
C GLU A 149 12.82 -2.84 6.24
N LYS A 150 13.45 -1.66 6.32
CA LYS A 150 14.83 -1.55 6.75
C LYS A 150 15.00 -1.26 8.24
N ILE A 151 14.01 -0.65 8.89
CA ILE A 151 14.11 -0.19 10.28
C ILE A 151 13.05 -0.86 11.15
N VAL A 152 11.76 -0.65 10.83
CA VAL A 152 10.63 -1.03 11.71
C VAL A 152 10.48 -2.56 11.82
N PHE A 153 10.39 -3.26 10.70
CA PHE A 153 10.19 -4.71 10.71
C PHE A 153 11.38 -5.50 11.26
N PRO A 154 12.65 -5.17 10.93
CA PRO A 154 13.78 -5.82 11.59
C PRO A 154 13.80 -5.60 13.11
N ARG A 155 13.42 -4.40 13.57
CA ARG A 155 13.31 -4.08 14.98
C ARG A 155 12.15 -4.85 15.64
N ALA A 156 11.00 -4.92 14.99
CA ALA A 156 9.87 -5.73 15.46
C ALA A 156 10.26 -7.20 15.67
N ALA A 157 10.98 -7.78 14.70
CA ALA A 157 11.48 -9.16 14.80
C ALA A 157 12.47 -9.39 15.95
N GLN A 158 13.15 -8.35 16.43
CA GLN A 158 14.09 -8.44 17.55
C GLN A 158 13.43 -8.28 18.92
N VAL A 159 12.39 -7.42 19.03
CA VAL A 159 11.83 -7.02 20.33
C VAL A 159 10.51 -7.72 20.66
N LEU A 160 9.77 -8.19 19.66
CA LEU A 160 8.50 -8.88 19.87
C LEU A 160 8.74 -10.39 20.02
N ASP A 161 8.20 -10.96 21.09
CA ASP A 161 8.26 -12.40 21.31
C ASP A 161 7.26 -13.18 20.43
N GLY A 162 7.43 -14.48 20.37
CA GLY A 162 6.60 -15.36 19.55
C GLY A 162 5.11 -15.31 19.91
N GLN A 163 4.76 -15.07 21.18
CA GLN A 163 3.37 -14.94 21.62
C GLN A 163 2.75 -13.65 21.08
N THR A 164 3.46 -12.56 21.12
CA THR A 164 3.03 -11.26 20.58
C THR A 164 2.89 -11.32 19.06
N ILE A 165 3.82 -11.96 18.36
CA ILE A 165 3.73 -12.16 16.89
C ILE A 165 2.49 -13.00 16.54
N ALA A 166 2.22 -14.09 17.27
CA ALA A 166 1.02 -14.90 17.05
C ALA A 166 -0.28 -14.12 17.30
N ALA A 167 -0.30 -13.26 18.32
CA ALA A 167 -1.45 -12.39 18.60
C ALA A 167 -1.70 -11.38 17.46
N ILE A 168 -0.65 -10.75 16.90
CA ILE A 168 -0.74 -9.89 15.73
C ILE A 168 -1.33 -10.65 14.54
N GLY A 169 -0.81 -11.84 14.24
CA GLY A 169 -1.32 -12.66 13.14
C GLY A 169 -2.80 -13.06 13.32
N GLN A 170 -3.24 -13.29 14.55
CA GLN A 170 -4.66 -13.55 14.84
C GLN A 170 -5.52 -12.31 14.57
N GLU A 171 -5.09 -11.11 14.95
CA GLU A 171 -5.80 -9.86 14.65
C GLU A 171 -5.87 -9.60 13.15
N PHE A 172 -4.79 -9.86 12.40
CA PHE A 172 -4.79 -9.80 10.94
C PHE A 172 -5.83 -10.75 10.33
N ARG A 173 -5.96 -11.96 10.88
CA ARG A 173 -6.98 -12.92 10.46
C ARG A 173 -8.39 -12.43 10.72
N GLU A 174 -8.65 -11.82 11.89
CA GLU A 174 -9.97 -11.30 12.24
C GLU A 174 -10.41 -10.17 11.28
N ARG A 175 -9.52 -9.26 10.88
CA ARG A 175 -9.83 -8.19 9.92
C ARG A 175 -10.13 -8.69 8.50
N ARG A 176 -9.88 -9.96 8.22
CA ARG A 176 -10.10 -10.58 6.89
C ARG A 176 -11.33 -11.50 6.84
N LYS A 177 -12.07 -11.60 7.95
CA LYS A 177 -13.37 -12.27 8.00
C LYS A 177 -14.45 -11.34 7.45
#